data_efb7df38c4f7e2f00dd2c28916cb6038
#
_entry.id   efb7df38c4f7e2f00dd2c28916cb6038
#
_cell.length_a   1.000
_cell.length_b   1.000
_cell.length_c   1.000
_cell.angle_alpha   90.00
_cell.angle_beta   90.00
_cell.angle_gamma   90.00
#
_symmetry.space_group_name_H-M   'P 1'
#
loop_
_entity.id
_entity.type
_entity.pdbx_description
1 polymer ?
#
loop_
_entity_poly.entity_id
_entity_poly.type
_entity_poly.pdbx_seq_one_letter_code
_entity_poly.pdbx_strand_id
1 'polypeptide(L)'
;MRLALLGEPSERARLNAWIEAHPAATAFHRLAWGEAVAKATGHALLALVAEDAAGALTGYLPLHVVHSPLFGRAIVSAGFAVDGGILAHEEATAAALAEAAWLQCERHSAPTLELRGGVLPQDPRWTIKSDAHAGFVADLVADGPDADQKQLEWIPRKQRAEVRKGLANGMTVRTGTSALDRQQHYAVYAESVRNLGTPVFPRALFDAVLDAFGDDADILTVLKDDVPVASVLSLYHRGTVMPYWGGGVWAARGLRANDVMYYALMNHARARGCTRFDFGRSKVDSGAFAFKKNWGFAPAPLSYAVRNADGLPPRDVNPLSPKYRLQIALWQRLPIGIANRLGPWIANGLG
;
A
#
# COMPACT_ATOMS: atom_id res chain seq x y z
N MET A 1 20.89 14.50 -12.57
CA MET A 1 20.35 13.50 -11.61
C MET A 1 21.30 13.36 -10.43
N ARG A 2 20.78 13.37 -9.23
CA ARG A 2 21.54 13.14 -8.00
C ARG A 2 20.68 12.48 -6.91
N LEU A 3 21.30 12.01 -5.86
CA LEU A 3 20.61 11.67 -4.61
C LEU A 3 20.33 12.97 -3.83
N ALA A 4 19.11 13.11 -3.32
CA ALA A 4 18.75 14.20 -2.42
C ALA A 4 19.43 14.01 -1.05
N LEU A 5 19.88 15.11 -0.48
CA LEU A 5 20.52 15.13 0.85
C LEU A 5 19.43 15.20 1.94
N LEU A 6 18.78 14.09 2.22
CA LEU A 6 17.64 14.03 3.16
C LEU A 6 18.01 14.42 4.60
N GLY A 7 19.30 14.48 4.95
CA GLY A 7 19.77 15.03 6.23
C GLY A 7 19.66 16.55 6.32
N GLU A 8 19.57 17.26 5.17
CA GLU A 8 19.51 18.72 5.13
C GLU A 8 18.05 19.20 5.18
N PRO A 9 17.67 20.01 6.22
CA PRO A 9 16.28 20.46 6.38
C PRO A 9 15.72 21.24 5.19
N SER A 10 16.56 22.09 4.56
CA SER A 10 16.17 22.87 3.38
C SER A 10 15.85 22.00 2.17
N GLU A 11 16.66 20.97 1.92
CA GLU A 11 16.44 20.03 0.82
C GLU A 11 15.17 19.19 1.06
N ARG A 12 14.94 18.76 2.28
CA ARG A 12 13.69 18.05 2.66
C ARG A 12 12.46 18.92 2.43
N ALA A 13 12.49 20.16 2.90
CA ALA A 13 11.37 21.10 2.74
C ALA A 13 11.08 21.35 1.25
N ARG A 14 12.12 21.57 0.46
CA ARG A 14 12.04 21.77 -0.99
C ARG A 14 11.42 20.57 -1.70
N LEU A 15 11.91 19.36 -1.39
CA LEU A 15 11.43 18.13 -2.01
C LEU A 15 9.99 17.82 -1.60
N ASN A 16 9.63 17.97 -0.33
CA ASN A 16 8.25 17.81 0.15
C ASN A 16 7.30 18.79 -0.57
N ALA A 17 7.68 20.07 -0.68
CA ALA A 17 6.86 21.06 -1.38
C ALA A 17 6.64 20.69 -2.87
N TRP A 18 7.68 20.18 -3.54
CA TRP A 18 7.58 19.74 -4.93
C TRP A 18 6.68 18.50 -5.07
N ILE A 19 6.83 17.50 -4.18
CA ILE A 19 5.98 16.30 -4.17
C ILE A 19 4.52 16.68 -3.95
N GLU A 20 4.24 17.53 -2.96
CA GLU A 20 2.87 17.98 -2.67
C GLU A 20 2.25 18.82 -3.79
N ALA A 21 3.05 19.50 -4.60
CA ALA A 21 2.57 20.25 -5.77
C ALA A 21 2.36 19.36 -7.01
N HIS A 22 3.04 18.21 -7.10
CA HIS A 22 3.02 17.38 -8.31
C HIS A 22 1.67 16.62 -8.44
N PRO A 23 0.91 16.78 -9.56
CA PRO A 23 -0.45 16.26 -9.67
C PRO A 23 -0.55 14.72 -9.59
N ALA A 24 0.48 14.00 -10.03
CA ALA A 24 0.53 12.54 -10.00
C ALA A 24 1.13 11.97 -8.70
N ALA A 25 1.46 12.82 -7.71
CA ALA A 25 1.98 12.32 -6.45
C ALA A 25 0.91 11.56 -5.66
N THR A 26 1.30 10.46 -5.07
CA THR A 26 0.49 9.63 -4.16
C THR A 26 1.08 9.67 -2.74
N ALA A 27 0.37 9.12 -1.77
CA ALA A 27 0.86 8.99 -0.40
C ALA A 27 2.24 8.29 -0.32
N PHE A 28 2.56 7.42 -1.28
CA PHE A 28 3.81 6.66 -1.33
C PHE A 28 5.02 7.45 -1.85
N HIS A 29 4.79 8.60 -2.49
CA HIS A 29 5.87 9.52 -2.88
C HIS A 29 6.32 10.43 -1.72
N ARG A 30 5.50 10.58 -0.69
CA ARG A 30 5.85 11.41 0.48
C ARG A 30 7.10 10.87 1.17
N LEU A 31 7.99 11.74 1.60
CA LEU A 31 9.17 11.36 2.38
C LEU A 31 8.78 10.59 3.65
N ALA A 32 7.64 10.94 4.24
CA ALA A 32 7.05 10.25 5.39
C ALA A 32 6.91 8.74 5.18
N TRP A 33 6.47 8.29 3.98
CA TRP A 33 6.40 6.86 3.67
C TRP A 33 7.79 6.22 3.61
N GLY A 34 8.69 6.81 2.82
CA GLY A 34 10.03 6.28 2.64
C GLY A 34 10.81 6.15 3.93
N GLU A 35 10.73 7.17 4.78
CA GLU A 35 11.40 7.18 6.09
C GLU A 35 10.78 6.22 7.10
N ALA A 36 9.43 6.09 7.11
CA ALA A 36 8.76 5.11 7.94
C ALA A 36 9.17 3.68 7.58
N VAL A 37 9.23 3.37 6.28
CA VAL A 37 9.73 2.08 5.79
C VAL A 37 11.18 1.86 6.20
N ALA A 38 12.08 2.82 5.94
CA ALA A 38 13.50 2.70 6.30
C ALA A 38 13.70 2.47 7.80
N LYS A 39 13.00 3.25 8.63
CA LYS A 39 13.04 3.15 10.11
C LYS A 39 12.59 1.78 10.60
N ALA A 40 11.51 1.25 10.03
CA ALA A 40 10.87 0.03 10.51
C ALA A 40 11.53 -1.26 10.02
N THR A 41 12.15 -1.22 8.84
CA THR A 41 12.66 -2.41 8.15
C THR A 41 14.17 -2.49 8.08
N GLY A 42 14.86 -1.36 8.29
CA GLY A 42 16.30 -1.24 8.10
C GLY A 42 16.74 -1.15 6.63
N HIS A 43 15.80 -1.10 5.69
CA HIS A 43 16.11 -0.91 4.27
C HIS A 43 16.51 0.54 3.98
N ALA A 44 17.61 0.73 3.22
CA ALA A 44 18.06 2.06 2.90
C ALA A 44 17.07 2.78 1.95
N LEU A 45 16.71 4.01 2.30
CA LEU A 45 15.95 4.92 1.45
C LEU A 45 16.91 5.71 0.56
N LEU A 46 16.67 5.72 -0.74
CA LEU A 46 17.35 6.55 -1.72
C LEU A 46 16.30 7.46 -2.38
N ALA A 47 16.52 8.76 -2.36
CA ALA A 47 15.68 9.73 -3.03
C ALA A 47 16.42 10.28 -4.25
N LEU A 48 16.11 9.78 -5.44
CA LEU A 48 16.66 10.32 -6.69
C LEU A 48 15.87 11.55 -7.11
N VAL A 49 16.58 12.62 -7.45
CA VAL A 49 16.00 13.87 -7.95
C VAL A 49 16.62 14.26 -9.28
N ALA A 50 15.81 14.83 -10.15
CA ALA A 50 16.19 15.52 -11.35
C ALA A 50 16.07 17.03 -11.15
N GLU A 51 17.03 17.79 -11.67
CA GLU A 51 17.05 19.25 -11.63
C GLU A 51 17.39 19.79 -13.02
N ASP A 52 16.82 20.94 -13.35
CA ASP A 52 17.19 21.69 -14.54
C ASP A 52 18.50 22.47 -14.34
N ALA A 53 18.90 23.25 -15.34
CA ALA A 53 20.12 24.07 -15.30
C ALA A 53 20.06 25.20 -14.25
N ALA A 54 18.87 25.61 -13.84
CA ALA A 54 18.65 26.62 -12.80
C ALA A 54 18.57 25.99 -11.39
N GLY A 55 18.63 24.67 -11.30
CA GLY A 55 18.55 23.93 -10.05
C GLY A 55 17.09 23.67 -9.59
N ALA A 56 16.07 23.95 -10.41
CA ALA A 56 14.68 23.62 -10.05
C ALA A 56 14.41 22.11 -10.21
N LEU A 57 13.63 21.53 -9.30
CA LEU A 57 13.25 20.12 -9.35
C LEU A 57 12.34 19.86 -10.56
N THR A 58 12.69 18.87 -11.38
CA THR A 58 11.94 18.44 -12.56
C THR A 58 11.47 17.00 -12.48
N GLY A 59 11.99 16.22 -11.51
CA GLY A 59 11.56 14.84 -11.29
C GLY A 59 12.06 14.26 -9.97
N TYR A 60 11.37 13.20 -9.55
CA TYR A 60 11.64 12.51 -8.28
C TYR A 60 11.32 11.01 -8.39
N LEU A 61 12.11 10.21 -7.71
CA LEU A 61 11.90 8.77 -7.60
C LEU A 61 12.35 8.27 -6.20
N PRO A 62 11.43 7.85 -5.33
CA PRO A 62 11.75 7.21 -4.07
C PRO A 62 12.13 5.74 -4.30
N LEU A 63 13.24 5.30 -3.74
CA LEU A 63 13.74 3.93 -3.89
C LEU A 63 14.09 3.33 -2.52
N HIS A 64 13.81 2.03 -2.34
CA HIS A 64 14.33 1.27 -1.20
C HIS A 64 15.24 0.15 -1.68
N VAL A 65 16.41 0.04 -1.02
CA VAL A 65 17.33 -1.07 -1.23
C VAL A 65 16.90 -2.22 -0.32
N VAL A 66 16.14 -3.15 -0.89
CA VAL A 66 15.63 -4.31 -0.17
C VAL A 66 16.69 -5.41 -0.15
N HIS A 67 16.97 -5.92 1.04
CA HIS A 67 17.85 -7.08 1.21
C HIS A 67 17.14 -8.15 2.03
N SER A 68 17.13 -9.36 1.51
CA SER A 68 16.53 -10.52 2.16
C SER A 68 17.42 -11.75 2.01
N PRO A 69 17.69 -12.47 3.10
CA PRO A 69 18.38 -13.77 3.03
C PRO A 69 17.58 -14.80 2.20
N LEU A 70 16.25 -14.68 2.12
CA LEU A 70 15.38 -15.61 1.41
C LEU A 70 15.15 -15.22 -0.06
N PHE A 71 15.06 -13.91 -0.35
CA PHE A 71 14.62 -13.39 -1.64
C PHE A 71 15.71 -12.59 -2.37
N GLY A 72 16.92 -12.54 -1.82
CA GLY A 72 18.03 -11.79 -2.40
C GLY A 72 17.89 -10.27 -2.27
N ARG A 73 18.60 -9.53 -3.12
CA ARG A 73 18.60 -8.07 -3.18
C ARG A 73 17.76 -7.57 -4.34
N ALA A 74 17.08 -6.45 -4.13
CA ALA A 74 16.40 -5.70 -5.18
C ALA A 74 16.34 -4.22 -4.78
N ILE A 75 16.25 -3.33 -5.77
CA ILE A 75 15.80 -1.98 -5.54
C ILE A 75 14.37 -1.86 -6.04
N VAL A 76 13.50 -1.27 -5.23
CA VAL A 76 12.09 -1.09 -5.56
C VAL A 76 11.69 0.36 -5.33
N SER A 77 10.85 0.90 -6.19
CA SER A 77 10.27 2.22 -5.94
C SER A 77 9.26 2.12 -4.80
N ALA A 78 9.38 3.03 -3.83
CA ALA A 78 8.53 3.09 -2.63
C ALA A 78 8.28 1.69 -2.03
N GLY A 79 9.29 1.08 -1.42
CA GLY A 79 9.19 -0.26 -0.80
C GLY A 79 7.94 -0.44 0.03
N PHE A 80 7.35 -1.63 0.02
CA PHE A 80 6.07 -1.97 0.67
C PHE A 80 4.85 -1.22 0.13
N ALA A 81 5.00 -0.35 -0.88
CA ALA A 81 3.93 0.36 -1.55
C ALA A 81 3.36 -0.40 -2.74
N VAL A 82 2.19 0.04 -3.19
CA VAL A 82 1.55 -0.45 -4.42
C VAL A 82 1.76 0.49 -5.60
N ASP A 83 2.30 1.67 -5.32
CA ASP A 83 2.60 2.76 -6.25
C ASP A 83 3.84 3.51 -5.73
N GLY A 84 4.23 4.63 -6.33
CA GLY A 84 5.41 5.41 -5.91
C GLY A 84 6.55 5.32 -6.93
N GLY A 85 6.21 5.21 -8.22
CA GLY A 85 7.15 5.22 -9.32
C GLY A 85 7.72 6.60 -9.64
N ILE A 86 8.14 6.80 -10.89
CA ILE A 86 8.75 8.05 -11.31
C ILE A 86 7.72 9.17 -11.37
N LEU A 87 7.99 10.28 -10.71
CA LEU A 87 7.33 11.56 -10.93
C LEU A 87 8.22 12.43 -11.84
N ALA A 88 7.73 12.82 -13.00
CA ALA A 88 8.39 13.73 -13.92
C ALA A 88 7.37 14.36 -14.86
N HIS A 89 7.63 15.60 -15.30
CA HIS A 89 6.78 16.27 -16.28
C HIS A 89 7.15 15.86 -17.72
N GLU A 90 8.38 15.41 -17.95
CA GLU A 90 8.91 15.07 -19.26
C GLU A 90 9.41 13.64 -19.33
N GLU A 91 9.16 12.95 -20.43
CA GLU A 91 9.62 11.58 -20.65
C GLU A 91 11.15 11.45 -20.61
N ALA A 92 11.87 12.44 -21.11
CA ALA A 92 13.33 12.46 -21.07
C ALA A 92 13.86 12.47 -19.62
N THR A 93 13.22 13.24 -18.74
CA THR A 93 13.53 13.27 -17.31
C THR A 93 13.22 11.93 -16.65
N ALA A 94 12.08 11.31 -17.00
CA ALA A 94 11.72 10.00 -16.49
C ALA A 94 12.71 8.90 -16.92
N ALA A 95 13.11 8.89 -18.19
CA ALA A 95 14.12 7.97 -18.71
C ALA A 95 15.46 8.13 -18.00
N ALA A 96 15.91 9.37 -17.77
CA ALA A 96 17.15 9.65 -17.07
C ALA A 96 17.09 9.23 -15.57
N LEU A 97 15.94 9.38 -14.90
CA LEU A 97 15.73 8.87 -13.54
C LEU A 97 15.76 7.33 -13.49
N ALA A 98 15.17 6.66 -14.48
CA ALA A 98 15.19 5.20 -14.58
C ALA A 98 16.62 4.66 -14.76
N GLU A 99 17.45 5.29 -15.59
CA GLU A 99 18.88 4.94 -15.76
C GLU A 99 19.68 5.24 -14.48
N ALA A 100 19.46 6.39 -13.85
CA ALA A 100 20.11 6.72 -12.59
C ALA A 100 19.74 5.72 -11.47
N ALA A 101 18.51 5.22 -11.46
CA ALA A 101 18.05 4.17 -10.55
C ALA A 101 18.75 2.83 -10.84
N TRP A 102 18.96 2.49 -12.13
CA TRP A 102 19.72 1.29 -12.49
C TRP A 102 21.18 1.38 -12.03
N LEU A 103 21.82 2.52 -12.13
CA LEU A 103 23.16 2.72 -11.56
C LEU A 103 23.21 2.52 -10.04
N GLN A 104 22.10 2.78 -9.31
CA GLN A 104 22.02 2.41 -7.90
C GLN A 104 21.97 0.89 -7.71
N CYS A 105 21.31 0.14 -8.61
CA CYS A 105 21.32 -1.32 -8.57
C CYS A 105 22.75 -1.87 -8.67
N GLU A 106 23.57 -1.34 -9.57
CA GLU A 106 24.97 -1.73 -9.71
C GLU A 106 25.76 -1.43 -8.43
N ARG A 107 25.64 -0.20 -7.88
CA ARG A 107 26.30 0.22 -6.64
C ARG A 107 25.96 -0.62 -5.43
N HIS A 108 24.70 -1.06 -5.33
CA HIS A 108 24.20 -1.87 -4.22
C HIS A 108 24.21 -3.38 -4.49
N SER A 109 24.77 -3.81 -5.62
CA SER A 109 24.78 -5.22 -6.04
C SER A 109 23.37 -5.84 -6.01
N ALA A 110 22.38 -5.07 -6.44
CA ALA A 110 20.99 -5.49 -6.54
C ALA A 110 20.66 -5.91 -7.98
N PRO A 111 20.37 -7.20 -8.24
CA PRO A 111 20.18 -7.69 -9.59
C PRO A 111 18.85 -7.29 -10.23
N THR A 112 17.93 -6.69 -9.47
CA THR A 112 16.58 -6.34 -9.93
C THR A 112 16.22 -4.92 -9.52
N LEU A 113 15.65 -4.17 -10.46
CA LEU A 113 14.97 -2.89 -10.23
C LEU A 113 13.49 -3.03 -10.59
N GLU A 114 12.60 -2.66 -9.66
CA GLU A 114 11.16 -2.64 -9.89
C GLU A 114 10.62 -1.22 -9.66
N LEU A 115 9.99 -0.65 -10.68
CA LEU A 115 9.29 0.64 -10.63
C LEU A 115 7.78 0.38 -10.64
N ARG A 116 7.07 0.92 -9.64
CA ARG A 116 5.63 0.68 -9.42
C ARG A 116 4.83 1.93 -9.77
N GLY A 117 4.13 1.89 -10.89
CA GLY A 117 3.37 3.05 -11.37
C GLY A 117 4.26 4.22 -11.82
N GLY A 118 3.70 5.43 -11.82
CA GLY A 118 4.38 6.62 -12.31
C GLY A 118 4.63 6.60 -13.82
N VAL A 119 5.57 7.40 -14.29
CA VAL A 119 5.99 7.39 -15.69
C VAL A 119 6.89 6.17 -15.94
N LEU A 120 6.47 5.28 -16.85
CA LEU A 120 7.19 4.05 -17.15
C LEU A 120 8.27 4.27 -18.23
N PRO A 121 9.47 3.68 -18.06
CA PRO A 121 10.51 3.74 -19.08
C PRO A 121 10.10 2.97 -20.34
N GLN A 122 10.45 3.51 -21.52
CA GLN A 122 10.14 2.94 -22.83
C GLN A 122 11.28 2.08 -23.42
N ASP A 123 12.42 2.02 -22.76
CA ASP A 123 13.60 1.29 -23.20
C ASP A 123 13.35 -0.24 -23.19
N PRO A 124 13.76 -0.99 -24.24
CA PRO A 124 13.52 -2.43 -24.36
C PRO A 124 14.19 -3.29 -23.27
N ARG A 125 15.14 -2.77 -22.50
CA ARG A 125 15.73 -3.45 -21.33
C ARG A 125 14.74 -3.61 -20.17
N TRP A 126 13.59 -2.94 -20.23
CA TRP A 126 12.54 -3.03 -19.23
C TRP A 126 11.42 -3.97 -19.66
N THR A 127 11.00 -4.81 -18.76
CA THR A 127 9.79 -5.63 -18.91
C THR A 127 8.63 -4.92 -18.23
N ILE A 128 7.62 -4.52 -19.01
CA ILE A 128 6.39 -3.92 -18.48
C ILE A 128 5.39 -5.02 -18.16
N LYS A 129 4.90 -5.02 -16.91
CA LYS A 129 3.88 -5.95 -16.42
C LYS A 129 2.59 -5.17 -16.15
N SER A 130 1.57 -5.34 -16.99
CA SER A 130 0.29 -4.60 -16.91
C SER A 130 -0.93 -5.49 -16.63
N ASP A 131 -0.76 -6.80 -16.61
CA ASP A 131 -1.83 -7.80 -16.51
C ASP A 131 -1.93 -8.49 -15.14
N ALA A 132 -0.93 -8.29 -14.29
CA ALA A 132 -0.85 -8.99 -13.01
C ALA A 132 -1.73 -8.39 -11.92
N HIS A 133 -1.94 -7.07 -11.95
CA HIS A 133 -2.60 -6.33 -10.89
C HIS A 133 -3.55 -5.26 -11.45
N ALA A 134 -4.59 -4.96 -10.69
CA ALA A 134 -5.48 -3.83 -10.95
C ALA A 134 -5.66 -2.97 -9.69
N GLY A 135 -5.74 -1.67 -9.89
CA GLY A 135 -6.21 -0.69 -8.90
C GLY A 135 -7.73 -0.53 -8.95
N PHE A 136 -8.30 -0.01 -7.89
CA PHE A 136 -9.75 0.17 -7.74
C PHE A 136 -10.02 1.52 -7.09
N VAL A 137 -10.40 2.49 -7.87
CA VAL A 137 -10.68 3.86 -7.40
C VAL A 137 -12.10 4.25 -7.79
N ALA A 138 -12.82 4.90 -6.90
CA ALA A 138 -14.13 5.47 -7.17
C ALA A 138 -14.34 6.76 -6.38
N ASP A 139 -15.21 7.61 -6.87
CA ASP A 139 -15.62 8.80 -6.13
C ASP A 139 -16.58 8.41 -5.01
N LEU A 140 -16.43 9.07 -3.87
CA LEU A 140 -17.38 9.02 -2.77
C LEU A 140 -18.60 9.90 -3.12
N VAL A 141 -19.75 9.54 -2.58
CA VAL A 141 -20.94 10.42 -2.66
C VAL A 141 -20.60 11.75 -1.99
N ALA A 142 -21.05 12.85 -2.59
CA ALA A 142 -20.85 14.18 -2.01
C ALA A 142 -21.44 14.27 -0.60
N ASP A 143 -20.77 14.99 0.28
CA ASP A 143 -21.25 15.23 1.64
C ASP A 143 -22.52 16.08 1.63
N GLY A 144 -23.38 15.91 2.64
CA GLY A 144 -24.61 16.63 2.76
C GLY A 144 -25.73 15.82 3.44
N PRO A 145 -26.98 16.30 3.39
CA PRO A 145 -28.12 15.58 3.96
C PRO A 145 -28.27 14.18 3.37
N ASP A 146 -28.47 13.19 4.25
CA ASP A 146 -28.64 11.77 3.91
C ASP A 146 -27.45 11.13 3.15
N ALA A 147 -26.26 11.74 3.25
CA ALA A 147 -25.09 11.30 2.51
C ALA A 147 -24.69 9.85 2.86
N ASP A 148 -24.85 9.40 4.11
CA ASP A 148 -24.58 8.02 4.52
C ASP A 148 -25.55 7.06 3.83
N GLN A 149 -26.84 7.42 3.75
CA GLN A 149 -27.84 6.61 3.05
C GLN A 149 -27.54 6.56 1.55
N LYS A 150 -27.20 7.70 0.93
CA LYS A 150 -26.80 7.76 -0.49
C LYS A 150 -25.55 6.94 -0.77
N GLN A 151 -24.56 6.97 0.15
CA GLN A 151 -23.36 6.12 0.05
C GLN A 151 -23.73 4.64 0.12
N LEU A 152 -24.66 4.25 0.99
CA LEU A 152 -25.16 2.87 1.04
C LEU A 152 -25.89 2.49 -0.25
N GLU A 153 -26.66 3.40 -0.83
CA GLU A 153 -27.39 3.18 -2.10
C GLU A 153 -26.47 3.09 -3.31
N TRP A 154 -25.34 3.79 -3.29
CA TRP A 154 -24.30 3.69 -4.31
C TRP A 154 -23.71 2.27 -4.41
N ILE A 155 -23.64 1.53 -3.30
CA ILE A 155 -23.13 0.16 -3.28
C ILE A 155 -24.08 -0.76 -4.07
N PRO A 156 -23.61 -1.64 -4.96
CA PRO A 156 -24.44 -2.57 -5.71
C PRO A 156 -25.38 -3.40 -4.83
N ARG A 157 -26.58 -3.66 -5.29
CA ARG A 157 -27.69 -4.27 -4.52
C ARG A 157 -27.27 -5.49 -3.70
N LYS A 158 -26.50 -6.42 -4.29
CA LYS A 158 -26.07 -7.65 -3.62
C LYS A 158 -25.13 -7.33 -2.46
N GLN A 159 -24.15 -6.50 -2.68
CA GLN A 159 -23.16 -6.12 -1.66
C GLN A 159 -23.78 -5.23 -0.57
N ARG A 160 -24.68 -4.32 -0.95
CA ARG A 160 -25.49 -3.50 -0.03
C ARG A 160 -26.31 -4.35 0.95
N ALA A 161 -26.85 -5.49 0.49
CA ALA A 161 -27.57 -6.42 1.36
C ALA A 161 -26.65 -7.02 2.43
N GLU A 162 -25.38 -7.31 2.10
CA GLU A 162 -24.40 -7.81 3.08
C GLU A 162 -24.01 -6.72 4.09
N VAL A 163 -23.83 -5.47 3.63
CA VAL A 163 -23.63 -4.31 4.54
C VAL A 163 -24.79 -4.18 5.52
N ARG A 164 -26.05 -4.20 5.03
CA ARG A 164 -27.25 -4.09 5.89
C ARG A 164 -27.34 -5.22 6.92
N LYS A 165 -27.02 -6.46 6.53
CA LYS A 165 -26.92 -7.58 7.47
C LYS A 165 -25.87 -7.32 8.56
N GLY A 166 -24.71 -6.80 8.15
CA GLY A 166 -23.66 -6.45 9.11
C GLY A 166 -24.09 -5.37 10.09
N LEU A 167 -24.71 -4.30 9.59
CA LEU A 167 -25.23 -3.21 10.43
C LEU A 167 -26.26 -3.69 11.46
N ALA A 168 -27.07 -4.71 11.11
CA ALA A 168 -28.06 -5.29 12.02
C ALA A 168 -27.44 -6.18 13.14
N ASN A 169 -26.16 -6.53 13.06
CA ASN A 169 -25.51 -7.42 14.03
C ASN A 169 -25.03 -6.72 15.31
N GLY A 170 -25.38 -5.44 15.54
CA GLY A 170 -25.05 -4.72 16.77
C GLY A 170 -23.53 -4.58 16.99
N MET A 171 -22.80 -4.28 15.93
CA MET A 171 -21.37 -3.94 16.00
C MET A 171 -21.19 -2.44 16.20
N THR A 172 -20.12 -2.06 16.88
CA THR A 172 -19.70 -0.66 17.04
C THR A 172 -18.45 -0.37 16.22
N VAL A 173 -18.26 0.89 15.85
CA VAL A 173 -17.10 1.35 15.10
C VAL A 173 -16.36 2.39 15.91
N ARG A 174 -15.04 2.27 15.96
CA ARG A 174 -14.14 3.22 16.62
C ARG A 174 -13.01 3.61 15.68
N THR A 175 -12.62 4.88 15.68
CA THR A 175 -11.46 5.39 14.98
C THR A 175 -10.44 5.95 15.97
N GLY A 176 -9.15 5.82 15.66
CA GLY A 176 -8.10 6.36 16.51
C GLY A 176 -6.71 5.86 16.15
N THR A 177 -5.70 6.36 16.88
CA THR A 177 -4.28 6.01 16.71
C THR A 177 -3.58 5.75 18.03
N SER A 178 -4.35 5.57 19.12
CA SER A 178 -3.80 5.25 20.44
C SER A 178 -3.04 3.92 20.47
N ALA A 179 -2.28 3.70 21.51
CA ALA A 179 -1.56 2.42 21.70
C ALA A 179 -2.51 1.21 21.66
N LEU A 180 -3.75 1.37 22.19
CA LEU A 180 -4.78 0.33 22.14
C LEU A 180 -5.27 0.09 20.70
N ASP A 181 -5.54 1.16 19.94
CA ASP A 181 -6.00 1.04 18.54
C ASP A 181 -4.95 0.33 17.69
N ARG A 182 -3.67 0.71 17.84
CA ARG A 182 -2.54 0.08 17.14
C ARG A 182 -2.39 -1.41 17.52
N GLN A 183 -2.53 -1.74 18.80
CA GLN A 183 -2.46 -3.12 19.26
C GLN A 183 -3.59 -3.97 18.71
N GLN A 184 -4.82 -3.47 18.75
CA GLN A 184 -6.00 -4.17 18.26
C GLN A 184 -5.96 -4.35 16.75
N HIS A 185 -5.59 -3.30 16.01
CA HIS A 185 -5.41 -3.37 14.57
C HIS A 185 -4.40 -4.45 14.19
N TYR A 186 -3.20 -4.42 14.80
CA TYR A 186 -2.17 -5.41 14.48
C TYR A 186 -2.62 -6.83 14.76
N ALA A 187 -3.32 -7.07 15.87
CA ALA A 187 -3.84 -8.41 16.22
C ALA A 187 -4.84 -8.92 15.18
N VAL A 188 -5.82 -8.08 14.80
CA VAL A 188 -6.83 -8.41 13.77
C VAL A 188 -6.18 -8.64 12.41
N TYR A 189 -5.30 -7.72 11.99
CA TYR A 189 -4.63 -7.81 10.70
C TYR A 189 -3.72 -9.03 10.60
N ALA A 190 -2.94 -9.33 11.65
CA ALA A 190 -2.05 -10.48 11.69
C ALA A 190 -2.83 -11.81 11.57
N GLU A 191 -3.97 -11.94 12.24
CA GLU A 191 -4.84 -13.10 12.09
C GLU A 191 -5.40 -13.17 10.66
N SER A 192 -5.87 -12.05 10.13
CA SER A 192 -6.43 -11.98 8.78
C SER A 192 -5.44 -12.48 7.72
N VAL A 193 -4.21 -11.94 7.71
CA VAL A 193 -3.21 -12.31 6.70
C VAL A 193 -2.69 -13.74 6.90
N ARG A 194 -2.57 -14.22 8.16
CA ARG A 194 -2.25 -15.62 8.44
C ARG A 194 -3.31 -16.55 7.86
N ASN A 195 -4.60 -16.23 8.02
CA ASN A 195 -5.71 -16.99 7.45
C ASN A 195 -5.70 -17.00 5.91
N LEU A 196 -5.11 -15.98 5.28
CA LEU A 196 -4.90 -15.90 3.83
C LEU A 196 -3.60 -16.59 3.39
N GLY A 197 -2.76 -17.05 4.32
CA GLY A 197 -1.48 -17.70 4.01
C GLY A 197 -0.34 -16.72 3.74
N THR A 198 -0.47 -15.49 4.20
CA THR A 198 0.52 -14.42 4.00
C THR A 198 1.21 -14.08 5.32
N PRO A 199 2.55 -13.95 5.36
CA PRO A 199 3.26 -13.44 6.53
C PRO A 199 2.86 -12.00 6.84
N VAL A 200 2.69 -11.68 8.14
CA VAL A 200 2.41 -10.32 8.59
C VAL A 200 3.68 -9.47 8.54
N PHE A 201 3.56 -8.19 8.21
CA PHE A 201 4.64 -7.22 8.30
C PHE A 201 5.05 -6.93 9.75
N PRO A 202 6.26 -6.40 9.98
CA PRO A 202 6.68 -5.97 11.31
C PRO A 202 5.71 -4.94 11.90
N ARG A 203 5.34 -5.09 13.18
CA ARG A 203 4.50 -4.10 13.86
C ARG A 203 5.08 -2.68 13.79
N ALA A 204 6.41 -2.59 13.89
CA ALA A 204 7.13 -1.33 13.77
C ALA A 204 6.83 -0.56 12.45
N LEU A 205 6.46 -1.27 11.36
CA LEU A 205 6.10 -0.62 10.10
C LEU A 205 4.77 0.13 10.22
N PHE A 206 3.77 -0.47 10.86
CA PHE A 206 2.47 0.19 11.09
C PHE A 206 2.62 1.39 12.02
N ASP A 207 3.36 1.21 13.12
CA ASP A 207 3.62 2.28 14.08
C ASP A 207 4.39 3.44 13.43
N ALA A 208 5.44 3.15 12.65
CA ALA A 208 6.24 4.16 11.97
C ALA A 208 5.43 4.95 10.92
N VAL A 209 4.55 4.27 10.18
CA VAL A 209 3.66 4.94 9.20
C VAL A 209 2.66 5.85 9.90
N LEU A 210 2.00 5.38 10.97
CA LEU A 210 1.07 6.21 11.75
C LEU A 210 1.77 7.44 12.34
N ASP A 211 2.99 7.28 12.88
CA ASP A 211 3.76 8.38 13.44
C ASP A 211 4.20 9.40 12.37
N ALA A 212 4.61 8.91 11.20
CA ALA A 212 5.12 9.76 10.12
C ALA A 212 4.01 10.51 9.36
N PHE A 213 2.82 9.93 9.26
CA PHE A 213 1.68 10.53 8.58
C PHE A 213 0.83 11.41 9.50
N GLY A 214 0.88 11.20 10.83
CA GLY A 214 0.09 11.98 11.79
C GLY A 214 -1.40 11.96 11.45
N ASP A 215 -2.00 13.13 11.27
CA ASP A 215 -3.42 13.26 10.94
C ASP A 215 -3.80 12.69 9.55
N ASP A 216 -2.82 12.40 8.69
CA ASP A 216 -3.05 11.79 7.38
C ASP A 216 -3.06 10.25 7.42
N ALA A 217 -3.14 9.65 8.62
CA ALA A 217 -3.34 8.22 8.79
C ALA A 217 -4.17 7.94 10.05
N ASP A 218 -5.06 6.96 9.97
CA ASP A 218 -5.80 6.48 11.13
C ASP A 218 -6.15 5.00 11.03
N ILE A 219 -6.69 4.46 12.13
CA ILE A 219 -7.20 3.12 12.23
C ILE A 219 -8.70 3.19 12.49
N LEU A 220 -9.49 2.46 11.69
CA LEU A 220 -10.88 2.19 11.96
C LEU A 220 -11.03 0.74 12.39
N THR A 221 -11.62 0.50 13.56
CA THR A 221 -11.85 -0.83 14.13
C THR A 221 -13.33 -1.07 14.35
N VAL A 222 -13.82 -2.22 13.90
CA VAL A 222 -15.16 -2.74 14.15
C VAL A 222 -15.10 -3.71 15.33
N LEU A 223 -15.95 -3.50 16.32
CA LEU A 223 -16.04 -4.31 17.53
C LEU A 223 -17.40 -5.00 17.60
N LYS A 224 -17.39 -6.24 18.09
CA LYS A 224 -18.58 -6.98 18.52
C LYS A 224 -18.44 -7.33 20.00
N ASP A 225 -19.35 -6.84 20.82
CA ASP A 225 -19.30 -7.01 22.28
C ASP A 225 -17.92 -6.63 22.85
N ASP A 226 -17.41 -5.44 22.46
CA ASP A 226 -16.10 -4.85 22.77
C ASP A 226 -14.88 -5.64 22.26
N VAL A 227 -15.08 -6.72 21.51
CA VAL A 227 -14.00 -7.50 20.90
C VAL A 227 -13.74 -7.06 19.48
N PRO A 228 -12.50 -6.69 19.09
CA PRO A 228 -12.15 -6.31 17.73
C PRO A 228 -12.35 -7.47 16.76
N VAL A 229 -13.16 -7.28 15.71
CA VAL A 229 -13.45 -8.33 14.71
C VAL A 229 -12.98 -7.96 13.32
N ALA A 230 -12.91 -6.67 12.97
CA ALA A 230 -12.31 -6.19 11.74
C ALA A 230 -11.61 -4.86 12.00
N SER A 231 -10.54 -4.58 11.27
CA SER A 231 -9.80 -3.32 11.42
C SER A 231 -9.06 -2.97 10.14
N VAL A 232 -8.92 -1.66 9.88
CA VAL A 232 -8.18 -1.14 8.74
C VAL A 232 -7.39 0.09 9.13
N LEU A 233 -6.11 0.12 8.75
CA LEU A 233 -5.27 1.31 8.75
C LEU A 233 -5.39 1.96 7.38
N SER A 234 -5.74 3.24 7.37
CA SER A 234 -5.95 4.01 6.16
C SER A 234 -4.97 5.18 6.06
N LEU A 235 -4.61 5.52 4.83
CA LEU A 235 -3.83 6.71 4.49
C LEU A 235 -4.75 7.73 3.81
N TYR A 236 -4.49 9.01 4.08
CA TYR A 236 -5.20 10.13 3.48
C TYR A 236 -4.22 10.99 2.69
N HIS A 237 -4.55 11.27 1.44
CA HIS A 237 -3.71 12.12 0.60
C HIS A 237 -4.58 12.83 -0.44
N ARG A 238 -4.56 14.18 -0.43
CA ARG A 238 -5.22 15.03 -1.43
C ARG A 238 -6.69 14.64 -1.68
N GLY A 239 -7.46 14.53 -0.62
CA GLY A 239 -8.89 14.19 -0.70
C GLY A 239 -9.20 12.74 -1.09
N THR A 240 -8.20 11.88 -1.09
CA THR A 240 -8.34 10.43 -1.32
C THR A 240 -8.05 9.67 -0.03
N VAL A 241 -8.94 8.76 0.36
CA VAL A 241 -8.68 7.75 1.39
C VAL A 241 -8.24 6.45 0.75
N MET A 242 -7.21 5.84 1.30
CA MET A 242 -6.72 4.52 0.88
C MET A 242 -6.71 3.57 2.09
N PRO A 243 -7.66 2.61 2.20
CA PRO A 243 -7.59 1.52 3.18
C PRO A 243 -6.43 0.59 2.83
N TYR A 244 -5.31 0.78 3.51
CA TYR A 244 -4.06 0.17 3.08
C TYR A 244 -3.82 -1.20 3.70
N TRP A 245 -3.88 -1.31 5.01
CA TRP A 245 -3.77 -2.59 5.72
C TRP A 245 -5.05 -2.87 6.48
N GLY A 246 -5.89 -3.75 5.93
CA GLY A 246 -7.19 -4.08 6.50
C GLY A 246 -7.52 -5.56 6.43
N GLY A 247 -8.37 -5.99 7.34
CA GLY A 247 -8.87 -7.35 7.37
C GLY A 247 -9.75 -7.63 8.57
N GLY A 248 -10.18 -8.88 8.68
CA GLY A 248 -10.99 -9.33 9.79
C GLY A 248 -10.58 -10.71 10.30
N VAL A 249 -10.82 -10.97 11.57
CA VAL A 249 -10.65 -12.29 12.18
C VAL A 249 -11.62 -13.31 11.57
N TRP A 250 -11.44 -14.58 11.86
CA TRP A 250 -12.31 -15.61 11.28
C TRP A 250 -13.81 -15.34 11.51
N ALA A 251 -14.19 -14.91 12.73
CA ALA A 251 -15.56 -14.57 13.10
C ALA A 251 -16.16 -13.42 12.27
N ALA A 252 -15.34 -12.50 11.75
CA ALA A 252 -15.79 -11.35 10.95
C ALA A 252 -16.65 -11.75 9.74
N ARG A 253 -16.43 -12.93 9.19
CA ARG A 253 -17.16 -13.43 8.00
C ARG A 253 -18.64 -13.63 8.31
N GLY A 254 -18.98 -14.32 9.42
CA GLY A 254 -20.37 -14.53 9.86
C GLY A 254 -21.07 -13.22 10.21
N LEU A 255 -20.33 -12.31 10.81
CA LEU A 255 -20.81 -10.98 11.22
C LEU A 255 -20.91 -9.96 10.09
N ARG A 256 -20.33 -10.22 8.93
CA ARG A 256 -20.17 -9.22 7.84
C ARG A 256 -19.38 -7.99 8.30
N ALA A 257 -18.42 -8.20 9.21
CA ALA A 257 -17.71 -7.09 9.84
C ALA A 257 -16.82 -6.31 8.85
N ASN A 258 -16.23 -6.98 7.83
CA ASN A 258 -15.49 -6.29 6.78
C ASN A 258 -16.41 -5.38 5.93
N ASP A 259 -17.66 -5.79 5.72
CA ASP A 259 -18.65 -5.00 4.97
C ASP A 259 -19.03 -3.74 5.75
N VAL A 260 -19.23 -3.87 7.06
CA VAL A 260 -19.44 -2.71 7.96
C VAL A 260 -18.22 -1.81 8.00
N MET A 261 -17.01 -2.39 8.10
CA MET A 261 -15.75 -1.66 8.15
C MET A 261 -15.56 -0.73 6.94
N TYR A 262 -15.72 -1.25 5.73
CA TYR A 262 -15.51 -0.43 4.53
C TYR A 262 -16.63 0.59 4.32
N TYR A 263 -17.88 0.27 4.63
CA TYR A 263 -18.96 1.24 4.60
C TYR A 263 -18.73 2.36 5.62
N ALA A 264 -18.38 2.02 6.85
CA ALA A 264 -18.07 3.00 7.89
C ALA A 264 -16.86 3.87 7.50
N LEU A 265 -15.82 3.28 6.86
CA LEU A 265 -14.67 4.02 6.37
C LEU A 265 -15.04 5.00 5.26
N MET A 266 -15.93 4.65 4.33
CA MET A 266 -16.42 5.57 3.30
C MET A 266 -17.08 6.80 3.94
N ASN A 267 -17.93 6.60 4.96
CA ASN A 267 -18.59 7.69 5.67
C ASN A 267 -17.60 8.52 6.49
N HIS A 268 -16.67 7.86 7.20
CA HIS A 268 -15.62 8.54 7.96
C HIS A 268 -14.71 9.39 7.06
N ALA A 269 -14.28 8.84 5.91
CA ALA A 269 -13.44 9.56 4.96
C ALA A 269 -14.15 10.79 4.37
N ARG A 270 -15.44 10.67 4.05
CA ARG A 270 -16.24 11.78 3.57
C ARG A 270 -16.35 12.89 4.64
N ALA A 271 -16.63 12.53 5.90
CA ALA A 271 -16.65 13.48 7.01
C ALA A 271 -15.29 14.19 7.21
N ARG A 272 -14.18 13.59 6.75
CA ARG A 272 -12.85 14.19 6.70
C ARG A 272 -12.61 15.02 5.43
N GLY A 273 -13.60 15.21 4.57
CA GLY A 273 -13.49 15.96 3.32
C GLY A 273 -12.89 15.17 2.15
N CYS A 274 -12.77 13.85 2.24
CA CYS A 274 -12.36 13.03 1.11
C CYS A 274 -13.50 12.93 0.08
N THR A 275 -13.12 13.03 -1.19
CA THR A 275 -14.01 12.86 -2.33
C THR A 275 -13.78 11.56 -3.10
N ARG A 276 -12.67 10.86 -2.82
CA ARG A 276 -12.27 9.63 -3.53
C ARG A 276 -11.88 8.54 -2.55
N PHE A 277 -12.21 7.30 -2.94
CA PHE A 277 -11.86 6.08 -2.23
C PHE A 277 -10.98 5.23 -3.14
N ASP A 278 -9.72 5.05 -2.77
CA ASP A 278 -8.79 4.17 -3.46
C ASP A 278 -8.70 2.84 -2.69
N PHE A 279 -9.41 1.85 -3.18
CA PHE A 279 -9.43 0.51 -2.56
C PHE A 279 -8.10 -0.24 -2.71
N GLY A 280 -7.11 0.38 -3.34
CA GLY A 280 -5.77 -0.15 -3.54
C GLY A 280 -5.72 -1.28 -4.56
N ARG A 281 -4.56 -1.91 -4.61
CA ARG A 281 -4.21 -2.96 -5.56
C ARG A 281 -4.85 -4.30 -5.20
N SER A 282 -5.23 -5.07 -6.23
CA SER A 282 -5.48 -6.50 -6.11
C SER A 282 -4.86 -7.25 -7.29
N LYS A 283 -4.42 -8.49 -7.04
CA LYS A 283 -4.01 -9.37 -8.13
C LYS A 283 -5.24 -9.76 -8.93
N VAL A 284 -5.11 -9.76 -10.26
CA VAL A 284 -6.19 -10.20 -11.17
C VAL A 284 -6.62 -11.63 -10.82
N ASP A 285 -7.90 -11.89 -10.89
CA ASP A 285 -8.57 -13.16 -10.57
C ASP A 285 -8.42 -13.65 -9.11
N SER A 286 -7.97 -12.81 -8.20
CA SER A 286 -7.96 -13.12 -6.76
C SER A 286 -9.31 -12.88 -6.10
N GLY A 287 -9.52 -13.48 -4.91
CA GLY A 287 -10.70 -13.20 -4.09
C GLY A 287 -10.84 -11.72 -3.72
N ALA A 288 -9.72 -11.02 -3.47
CA ALA A 288 -9.72 -9.58 -3.20
C ALA A 288 -10.14 -8.76 -4.43
N PHE A 289 -9.74 -9.18 -5.62
CA PHE A 289 -10.19 -8.57 -6.88
C PHE A 289 -11.71 -8.70 -7.05
N ALA A 290 -12.24 -9.92 -6.87
CA ALA A 290 -13.69 -10.16 -6.94
C ALA A 290 -14.46 -9.39 -5.87
N PHE A 291 -13.93 -9.30 -4.64
CA PHE A 291 -14.53 -8.53 -3.56
C PHE A 291 -14.69 -7.06 -3.93
N LYS A 292 -13.64 -6.40 -4.42
CA LYS A 292 -13.68 -4.99 -4.81
C LYS A 292 -14.64 -4.72 -5.98
N LYS A 293 -14.70 -5.63 -6.97
CA LYS A 293 -15.71 -5.57 -8.04
C LYS A 293 -17.15 -5.65 -7.51
N ASN A 294 -17.39 -6.52 -6.52
CA ASN A 294 -18.70 -6.63 -5.89
C ASN A 294 -19.13 -5.34 -5.18
N TRP A 295 -18.18 -4.54 -4.73
CA TRP A 295 -18.40 -3.21 -4.17
C TRP A 295 -18.70 -2.12 -5.21
N GLY A 296 -18.68 -2.44 -6.50
CA GLY A 296 -18.97 -1.50 -7.59
C GLY A 296 -17.76 -0.77 -8.15
N PHE A 297 -16.54 -1.12 -7.69
CA PHE A 297 -15.32 -0.51 -8.21
C PHE A 297 -14.90 -1.15 -9.54
N ALA A 298 -14.67 -0.33 -10.55
CA ALA A 298 -14.11 -0.79 -11.81
C ALA A 298 -12.59 -1.03 -11.68
N PRO A 299 -12.08 -2.20 -12.15
CA PRO A 299 -10.65 -2.45 -12.15
C PRO A 299 -9.96 -1.62 -13.23
N ALA A 300 -8.85 -0.97 -12.87
CA ALA A 300 -7.94 -0.30 -13.79
C ALA A 300 -6.58 -1.02 -13.75
N PRO A 301 -6.01 -1.45 -14.90
CA PRO A 301 -4.71 -2.11 -14.91
C PRO A 301 -3.62 -1.27 -14.24
N LEU A 302 -2.78 -1.89 -13.42
CA LEU A 302 -1.59 -1.28 -12.83
C LEU A 302 -0.36 -1.81 -13.57
N SER A 303 0.47 -0.89 -14.03
CA SER A 303 1.68 -1.23 -14.78
C SER A 303 2.93 -1.02 -13.94
N TYR A 304 3.78 -2.03 -13.92
CA TYR A 304 5.09 -2.01 -13.26
C TYR A 304 6.17 -2.26 -14.30
N ALA A 305 7.28 -1.55 -14.18
CA ALA A 305 8.46 -1.78 -14.99
C ALA A 305 9.51 -2.53 -14.19
N VAL A 306 10.03 -3.62 -14.73
CA VAL A 306 11.06 -4.44 -14.09
C VAL A 306 12.26 -4.55 -15.02
N ARG A 307 13.46 -4.29 -14.48
CA ARG A 307 14.73 -4.54 -15.15
C ARG A 307 15.57 -5.48 -14.30
N ASN A 308 16.17 -6.48 -14.94
CA ASN A 308 17.05 -7.45 -14.28
C ASN A 308 18.45 -7.38 -14.88
N ALA A 309 19.44 -7.73 -14.10
CA ALA A 309 20.78 -7.92 -14.60
C ALA A 309 20.81 -9.06 -15.65
N ASP A 310 21.67 -8.92 -16.66
CA ASP A 310 21.76 -9.84 -17.77
C ASP A 310 21.99 -11.30 -17.30
N GLY A 311 21.25 -12.21 -17.91
CA GLY A 311 21.35 -13.65 -17.62
C GLY A 311 20.68 -14.10 -16.32
N LEU A 312 20.09 -13.20 -15.53
CA LEU A 312 19.37 -13.56 -14.30
C LEU A 312 17.86 -13.64 -14.53
N PRO A 313 17.19 -14.68 -13.98
CA PRO A 313 15.75 -14.78 -14.07
C PRO A 313 15.07 -13.65 -13.27
N PRO A 314 13.88 -13.22 -13.70
CA PRO A 314 13.08 -12.27 -12.92
C PRO A 314 12.86 -12.78 -11.50
N ARG A 315 12.94 -11.86 -10.52
CA ARG A 315 12.58 -12.17 -9.13
C ARG A 315 11.12 -12.62 -9.08
N ASP A 316 10.89 -13.88 -8.69
CA ASP A 316 9.54 -14.44 -8.52
C ASP A 316 9.20 -14.52 -7.03
N VAL A 317 8.41 -13.57 -6.57
CA VAL A 317 7.82 -13.54 -5.23
C VAL A 317 6.30 -13.76 -5.25
N ASN A 318 5.79 -14.36 -6.34
CA ASN A 318 4.37 -14.57 -6.55
C ASN A 318 3.81 -15.68 -5.64
N PRO A 319 3.03 -15.36 -4.59
CA PRO A 319 2.48 -16.37 -3.68
C PRO A 319 1.47 -17.33 -4.33
N LEU A 320 0.93 -17.00 -5.51
CA LEU A 320 0.01 -17.89 -6.24
C LEU A 320 0.74 -18.88 -7.17
N SER A 321 2.07 -18.81 -7.24
CA SER A 321 2.84 -19.83 -7.94
C SER A 321 2.60 -21.20 -7.30
N PRO A 322 2.43 -22.29 -8.09
CA PRO A 322 2.29 -23.65 -7.57
C PRO A 322 3.39 -24.05 -6.57
N LYS A 323 4.57 -23.48 -6.75
CA LYS A 323 5.74 -23.62 -5.87
C LYS A 323 5.45 -23.28 -4.41
N TYR A 324 4.56 -22.30 -4.14
CA TYR A 324 4.27 -21.82 -2.78
C TYR A 324 2.99 -22.42 -2.17
N ARG A 325 2.22 -23.22 -2.90
CA ARG A 325 0.92 -23.75 -2.42
C ARG A 325 1.04 -24.53 -1.11
N LEU A 326 2.05 -25.40 -0.99
CA LEU A 326 2.26 -26.17 0.25
C LEU A 326 2.66 -25.24 1.41
N GLN A 327 3.54 -24.30 1.16
CA GLN A 327 3.99 -23.32 2.16
C GLN A 327 2.83 -22.48 2.66
N ILE A 328 1.94 -22.02 1.78
CA ILE A 328 0.72 -21.28 2.12
C ILE A 328 -0.19 -22.13 2.99
N ALA A 329 -0.45 -23.39 2.60
CA ALA A 329 -1.31 -24.31 3.38
C ALA A 329 -0.74 -24.61 4.77
N LEU A 330 0.57 -24.73 4.91
CA LEU A 330 1.24 -24.89 6.19
C LEU A 330 1.17 -23.60 7.00
N TRP A 331 1.38 -22.43 6.38
CA TRP A 331 1.30 -21.14 7.04
C TRP A 331 -0.08 -20.88 7.66
N GLN A 332 -1.14 -21.19 6.91
CA GLN A 332 -2.53 -21.06 7.38
C GLN A 332 -2.84 -21.90 8.64
N ARG A 333 -2.08 -22.94 8.89
CA ARG A 333 -2.24 -23.84 10.06
C ARG A 333 -1.35 -23.49 11.25
N LEU A 334 -0.40 -22.55 11.07
CA LEU A 334 0.48 -22.14 12.16
C LEU A 334 -0.32 -21.50 13.30
N PRO A 335 0.01 -21.81 14.57
CA PRO A 335 -0.45 -21.00 15.69
C PRO A 335 -0.11 -19.52 15.48
N ILE A 336 -1.04 -18.61 15.82
CA ILE A 336 -0.88 -17.18 15.53
C ILE A 336 0.40 -16.59 16.17
N GLY A 337 0.76 -17.04 17.37
CA GLY A 337 2.00 -16.60 18.03
C GLY A 337 3.26 -16.96 17.25
N ILE A 338 3.30 -18.13 16.60
CA ILE A 338 4.43 -18.55 15.75
C ILE A 338 4.41 -17.75 14.45
N ALA A 339 3.25 -17.60 13.82
CA ALA A 339 3.10 -16.81 12.59
C ALA A 339 3.53 -15.36 12.80
N ASN A 340 3.17 -14.75 13.95
CA ASN A 340 3.53 -13.38 14.28
C ASN A 340 5.03 -13.18 14.61
N ARG A 341 5.73 -14.26 14.98
CA ARG A 341 7.18 -14.20 15.23
C ARG A 341 7.99 -14.39 13.96
N LEU A 342 7.57 -15.30 13.09
CA LEU A 342 8.27 -15.61 11.83
C LEU A 342 7.88 -14.65 10.70
N GLY A 343 6.61 -14.22 10.68
CA GLY A 343 6.05 -13.39 9.63
C GLY A 343 6.84 -12.12 9.35
N PRO A 344 7.17 -11.29 10.36
CA PRO A 344 7.92 -10.07 10.18
C PRO A 344 9.28 -10.28 9.50
N TRP A 345 9.99 -11.33 9.87
CA TRP A 345 11.29 -11.65 9.27
C TRP A 345 11.17 -12.04 7.79
N ILE A 346 10.16 -12.84 7.43
CA ILE A 346 9.91 -13.22 6.03
C ILE A 346 9.41 -12.00 5.24
N ALA A 347 8.40 -11.31 5.77
CA ALA A 347 7.73 -10.20 5.09
C ALA A 347 8.65 -9.00 4.87
N ASN A 348 9.64 -8.79 5.74
CA ASN A 348 10.65 -7.74 5.57
C ASN A 348 11.40 -7.85 4.24
N GLY A 349 11.54 -9.04 3.70
CA GLY A 349 12.20 -9.28 2.42
C GLY A 349 11.31 -9.16 1.19
N LEU A 350 10.01 -8.88 1.36
CA LEU A 350 9.08 -8.81 0.22
C LEU A 350 9.07 -7.44 -0.44
N GLY A 351 9.42 -6.37 0.27
CA GLY A 351 9.71 -5.00 -0.21
C GLY A 351 8.55 -4.25 -0.82
#